data_0ffaeee751ac24cad7ba2cbb6d9bd75b
#
_entry.id   0ffaeee751ac24cad7ba2cbb6d9bd75b
#
_cell.length_a   1.000
_cell.length_b   1.000
_cell.length_c   1.000
_cell.angle_alpha   90.00
_cell.angle_beta   90.00
_cell.angle_gamma   90.00
#
_symmetry.space_group_name_H-M   'P 1'
#
loop_
_entity.id
_entity.type
_entity.pdbx_description
1 polymer ?
#
loop_
_entity_poly.entity_id
_entity_poly.type
_entity_poly.pdbx_seq_one_letter_code
_entity_poly.pdbx_strand_id
1 'polypeptide(L)'
;GLLAERLTDGELPMLYAVLGLAIVMAFYESLGGMRSVVMTDVIQGSLLLIGCLGVLTATIVTLGGTDALVSAIATHPANEQGFSERQWTRGISVMLLFGTGVAMYPHAIQRIYAAKNWTALRNSFRFMFMAPLLTTVPIILTAMAAHQLIPGMADAEADQTIPRLLFLLIDEFPMLKILLALFMAAAIAAIMSTIDSAL
;
A
#
# COMPACT_ATOMS: atom_id res chain seq x y z
N GLY A 1 3.92 11.50 -8.00
CA GLY A 1 4.87 12.56 -8.34
C GLY A 1 6.28 12.23 -7.89
N LEU A 2 6.56 12.29 -6.59
CA LEU A 2 7.91 12.03 -6.02
C LEU A 2 8.51 10.68 -6.45
N LEU A 3 7.71 9.63 -6.57
CA LEU A 3 8.17 8.31 -6.97
C LEU A 3 8.54 8.27 -8.46
N ALA A 4 7.79 8.95 -9.33
CA ALA A 4 8.11 9.08 -10.74
C ALA A 4 9.39 9.90 -10.96
N GLU A 5 9.56 11.00 -10.23
CA GLU A 5 10.76 11.83 -10.25
C GLU A 5 12.02 11.04 -9.85
N ARG A 6 11.92 10.20 -8.82
CA ARG A 6 13.03 9.35 -8.37
C ARG A 6 13.31 8.17 -9.32
N LEU A 7 12.29 7.58 -9.94
CA LEU A 7 12.46 6.50 -10.93
C LEU A 7 13.07 6.98 -12.24
N THR A 8 12.98 8.27 -12.54
CA THR A 8 13.54 8.89 -13.75
C THR A 8 14.80 9.71 -13.46
N ASP A 9 15.42 9.55 -12.28
CA ASP A 9 16.58 10.31 -11.85
C ASP A 9 16.44 11.83 -12.00
N GLY A 10 15.18 12.32 -11.82
CA GLY A 10 14.85 13.74 -11.92
C GLY A 10 14.57 14.25 -13.34
N GLU A 11 14.65 13.40 -14.37
CA GLU A 11 14.34 13.80 -15.74
C GLU A 11 12.86 14.20 -15.91
N LEU A 12 11.95 13.61 -15.14
CA LEU A 12 10.53 13.94 -15.12
C LEU A 12 10.17 14.73 -13.85
N PRO A 13 10.07 16.07 -13.91
CA PRO A 13 9.65 16.85 -12.76
C PRO A 13 8.30 16.41 -12.21
N MET A 14 8.16 16.40 -10.89
CA MET A 14 6.96 15.96 -10.16
C MET A 14 5.66 16.54 -10.75
N LEU A 15 5.68 17.83 -11.14
CA LEU A 15 4.51 18.51 -11.69
C LEU A 15 4.01 17.86 -12.98
N TYR A 16 4.92 17.57 -13.92
CA TYR A 16 4.53 16.94 -15.20
C TYR A 16 4.05 15.51 -15.02
N ALA A 17 4.65 14.76 -14.10
CA ALA A 17 4.20 13.43 -13.74
C ALA A 17 2.76 13.47 -13.17
N VAL A 18 2.47 14.40 -12.27
CA VAL A 18 1.13 14.56 -11.68
C VAL A 18 0.11 15.00 -12.72
N LEU A 19 0.44 15.99 -13.55
CA LEU A 19 -0.47 16.47 -14.61
C LEU A 19 -0.73 15.39 -15.66
N GLY A 20 0.29 14.67 -16.10
CA GLY A 20 0.14 13.57 -17.06
C GLY A 20 -0.78 12.47 -16.55
N LEU A 21 -0.58 12.07 -15.29
CA LEU A 21 -1.44 11.09 -14.63
C LEU A 21 -2.87 11.60 -14.49
N ALA A 22 -3.08 12.84 -14.05
CA ALA A 22 -4.42 13.43 -13.92
C ALA A 22 -5.17 13.49 -15.26
N ILE A 23 -4.49 13.82 -16.36
CA ILE A 23 -5.08 13.83 -17.70
C ILE A 23 -5.50 12.42 -18.13
N VAL A 24 -4.63 11.41 -17.92
CA VAL A 24 -4.94 10.02 -18.27
C VAL A 24 -6.14 9.54 -17.45
N MET A 25 -6.20 9.87 -16.15
CA MET A 25 -7.30 9.53 -15.27
C MET A 25 -8.61 10.15 -15.73
N ALA A 26 -8.64 11.46 -15.91
CA ALA A 26 -9.83 12.17 -16.40
C ALA A 26 -10.33 11.62 -17.75
N PHE A 27 -9.41 11.20 -18.61
CA PHE A 27 -9.75 10.65 -19.93
C PHE A 27 -10.41 9.27 -19.80
N TYR A 28 -9.83 8.32 -19.07
CA TYR A 28 -10.44 6.99 -18.96
C TYR A 28 -11.71 6.99 -18.10
N GLU A 29 -11.80 7.86 -17.11
CA GLU A 29 -12.99 8.01 -16.27
C GLU A 29 -14.16 8.59 -17.07
N SER A 30 -13.91 9.61 -17.88
CA SER A 30 -14.95 10.19 -18.76
C SER A 30 -15.47 9.21 -19.80
N LEU A 31 -14.63 8.28 -20.29
CA LEU A 31 -15.03 7.28 -21.28
C LEU A 31 -15.69 6.04 -20.65
N GLY A 32 -15.22 5.59 -19.50
CA GLY A 32 -15.62 4.32 -18.92
C GLY A 32 -16.60 4.42 -17.75
N GLY A 33 -16.73 5.61 -17.17
CA GLY A 33 -17.57 5.85 -15.99
C GLY A 33 -17.23 4.97 -14.80
N MET A 34 -18.13 4.92 -13.82
CA MET A 34 -17.97 4.18 -12.55
C MET A 34 -17.62 2.69 -12.74
N ARG A 35 -18.08 2.05 -13.82
CA ARG A 35 -17.81 0.62 -14.06
C ARG A 35 -16.33 0.37 -14.36
N SER A 36 -15.69 1.25 -15.15
CA SER A 36 -14.26 1.09 -15.46
C SER A 36 -13.40 1.35 -14.23
N VAL A 37 -13.74 2.35 -13.42
CA VAL A 37 -13.06 2.64 -12.15
C VAL A 37 -13.11 1.41 -11.21
N VAL A 38 -14.28 0.82 -11.01
CA VAL A 38 -14.40 -0.37 -10.16
C VAL A 38 -13.61 -1.57 -10.71
N MET A 39 -13.56 -1.77 -12.03
CA MET A 39 -12.77 -2.86 -12.62
C MET A 39 -11.26 -2.64 -12.44
N THR A 40 -10.78 -1.42 -12.64
CA THR A 40 -9.37 -1.08 -12.39
C THR A 40 -9.01 -1.25 -10.92
N ASP A 41 -9.87 -0.83 -9.99
CA ASP A 41 -9.69 -1.03 -8.55
C ASP A 41 -9.53 -2.50 -8.16
N VAL A 42 -10.34 -3.40 -8.74
CA VAL A 42 -10.25 -4.84 -8.49
C VAL A 42 -8.92 -5.41 -8.97
N ILE A 43 -8.47 -5.02 -10.17
CA ILE A 43 -7.18 -5.47 -10.71
C ILE A 43 -6.04 -4.95 -9.84
N GLN A 44 -6.04 -3.68 -9.50
CA GLN A 44 -5.03 -3.02 -8.67
C GLN A 44 -4.97 -3.63 -7.26
N GLY A 45 -6.11 -3.81 -6.62
CA GLY A 45 -6.20 -4.43 -5.30
C GLY A 45 -5.70 -5.88 -5.30
N SER A 46 -5.99 -6.63 -6.35
CA SER A 46 -5.48 -8.00 -6.52
C SER A 46 -3.97 -8.03 -6.71
N LEU A 47 -3.41 -7.14 -7.54
CA LEU A 47 -1.97 -7.01 -7.74
C LEU A 47 -1.25 -6.55 -6.47
N LEU A 48 -1.84 -5.60 -5.73
CA LEU A 48 -1.32 -5.19 -4.43
C LEU A 48 -1.25 -6.35 -3.44
N LEU A 49 -2.32 -7.12 -3.33
CA LEU A 49 -2.35 -8.27 -2.42
C LEU A 49 -1.29 -9.31 -2.78
N ILE A 50 -1.20 -9.69 -4.07
CA ILE A 50 -0.18 -10.61 -4.56
C ILE A 50 1.22 -10.05 -4.33
N GLY A 51 1.41 -8.76 -4.59
CA GLY A 51 2.67 -8.08 -4.37
C GLY A 51 3.09 -8.04 -2.90
N CYS A 52 2.18 -7.68 -1.98
CA CYS A 52 2.45 -7.67 -0.54
C CYS A 52 2.87 -9.05 -0.03
N LEU A 53 2.17 -10.11 -0.45
CA LEU A 53 2.53 -11.49 -0.10
C LEU A 53 3.85 -11.91 -0.74
N GLY A 54 4.10 -11.50 -1.98
CA GLY A 54 5.35 -11.76 -2.69
C GLY A 54 6.56 -11.11 -2.01
N VAL A 55 6.43 -9.83 -1.62
CA VAL A 55 7.48 -9.10 -0.90
C VAL A 55 7.75 -9.74 0.46
N LEU A 56 6.70 -10.09 1.23
CA LEU A 56 6.87 -10.80 2.50
C LEU A 56 7.59 -12.14 2.29
N THR A 57 7.18 -12.92 1.29
CA THR A 57 7.80 -14.22 1.01
C THR A 57 9.27 -14.05 0.62
N ALA A 58 9.60 -13.10 -0.24
CA ALA A 58 10.98 -12.78 -0.61
C ALA A 58 11.80 -12.37 0.62
N THR A 59 11.26 -11.50 1.48
CA THR A 59 11.91 -11.08 2.73
C THR A 59 12.19 -12.26 3.65
N ILE A 60 11.25 -13.20 3.80
CA ILE A 60 11.45 -14.43 4.59
C ILE A 60 12.58 -15.27 4.03
N VAL A 61 12.65 -15.43 2.72
CA VAL A 61 13.71 -16.22 2.06
C VAL A 61 15.07 -15.54 2.25
N THR A 62 15.17 -14.22 2.04
CA THR A 62 16.41 -13.45 2.23
C THR A 62 16.92 -13.52 3.68
N LEU A 63 16.01 -13.49 4.66
CA LEU A 63 16.37 -13.64 6.06
C LEU A 63 16.82 -15.05 6.45
N GLY A 64 16.54 -16.06 5.63
CA GLY A 64 16.87 -17.45 5.92
C GLY A 64 15.74 -18.28 6.56
N GLY A 65 14.50 -17.78 6.49
CA GLY A 65 13.31 -18.52 6.93
C GLY A 65 12.40 -17.80 7.91
N THR A 66 11.32 -18.47 8.30
CA THR A 66 10.31 -17.92 9.20
C THR A 66 10.85 -17.66 10.62
N ASP A 67 11.75 -18.48 11.12
CA ASP A 67 12.35 -18.30 12.45
C ASP A 67 13.23 -17.05 12.49
N ALA A 68 13.95 -16.78 11.39
CA ALA A 68 14.72 -15.57 11.23
C ALA A 68 13.81 -14.32 11.16
N LEU A 69 12.66 -14.40 10.46
CA LEU A 69 11.66 -13.33 10.45
C LEU A 69 11.15 -13.05 11.87
N VAL A 70 10.76 -14.09 12.62
CA VAL A 70 10.27 -13.93 13.99
C VAL A 70 11.33 -13.29 14.88
N SER A 71 12.59 -13.71 14.78
CA SER A 71 13.69 -13.12 15.54
C SER A 71 13.95 -11.67 15.13
N ALA A 72 13.88 -11.34 13.83
CA ALA A 72 14.02 -9.98 13.33
C ALA A 72 12.95 -9.04 13.92
N ILE A 73 11.71 -9.51 13.96
CA ILE A 73 10.60 -8.76 14.54
C ILE A 73 10.78 -8.62 16.07
N ALA A 74 11.17 -9.70 16.76
CA ALA A 74 11.35 -9.69 18.21
C ALA A 74 12.47 -8.75 18.67
N THR A 75 13.53 -8.62 17.90
CA THR A 75 14.67 -7.73 18.18
C THR A 75 14.50 -6.31 17.66
N HIS A 76 13.33 -5.97 17.09
CA HIS A 76 13.09 -4.63 16.58
C HIS A 76 13.11 -3.60 17.73
N PRO A 77 13.87 -2.50 17.60
CA PRO A 77 14.07 -1.51 18.69
C PRO A 77 12.77 -0.93 19.27
N ALA A 78 11.72 -0.83 18.44
CA ALA A 78 10.42 -0.35 18.90
C ALA A 78 9.76 -1.25 19.96
N ASN A 79 10.13 -2.53 20.04
CA ASN A 79 9.58 -3.46 21.03
C ASN A 79 10.11 -3.19 22.43
N GLU A 80 11.33 -2.66 22.55
CA GLU A 80 11.96 -2.37 23.86
C GLU A 80 11.40 -1.09 24.48
N GLN A 81 10.96 -0.14 23.67
CA GLN A 81 10.52 1.17 24.15
C GLN A 81 9.06 1.20 24.64
N GLY A 82 8.25 0.19 24.25
CA GLY A 82 6.81 0.21 24.50
C GLY A 82 6.10 1.41 23.86
N PHE A 83 4.79 1.51 24.08
CA PHE A 83 4.03 2.66 23.59
C PHE A 83 4.01 3.76 24.65
N SER A 84 4.46 4.95 24.27
CA SER A 84 4.30 6.15 25.10
C SER A 84 2.80 6.54 25.19
N GLU A 85 2.43 7.28 26.24
CA GLU A 85 1.06 7.79 26.41
C GLU A 85 0.59 8.60 25.17
N ARG A 86 1.48 9.38 24.59
CA ARG A 86 1.22 10.16 23.37
C ARG A 86 0.92 9.25 22.15
N GLN A 87 1.63 8.13 22.01
CA GLN A 87 1.39 7.17 20.93
C GLN A 87 0.06 6.44 21.12
N TRP A 88 -0.30 6.08 22.35
CA TRP A 88 -1.61 5.51 22.68
C TRP A 88 -2.74 6.48 22.34
N THR A 89 -2.67 7.73 22.81
CA THR A 89 -3.67 8.76 22.55
C THR A 89 -3.81 9.01 21.04
N ARG A 90 -2.70 9.10 20.31
CA ARG A 90 -2.70 9.26 18.86
C ARG A 90 -3.33 8.05 18.16
N GLY A 91 -3.00 6.84 18.58
CA GLY A 91 -3.57 5.60 18.03
C GLY A 91 -5.08 5.54 18.19
N ILE A 92 -5.60 5.79 19.39
CA ILE A 92 -7.03 5.84 19.67
C ILE A 92 -7.72 6.94 18.87
N SER A 93 -7.13 8.14 18.79
CA SER A 93 -7.68 9.26 18.02
C SER A 93 -7.79 8.93 16.53
N VAL A 94 -6.75 8.28 15.95
CA VAL A 94 -6.74 7.84 14.57
C VAL A 94 -7.78 6.75 14.32
N MET A 95 -7.92 5.77 15.23
CA MET A 95 -8.95 4.73 15.13
C MET A 95 -10.36 5.32 15.16
N LEU A 96 -10.63 6.28 16.03
CA LEU A 96 -11.93 6.98 16.11
C LEU A 96 -12.18 7.81 14.83
N LEU A 97 -11.17 8.53 14.36
CA LEU A 97 -11.27 9.35 13.15
C LEU A 97 -11.59 8.47 11.92
N PHE A 98 -10.85 7.39 11.71
CA PHE A 98 -11.11 6.49 10.59
C PHE A 98 -12.41 5.70 10.77
N GLY A 99 -12.71 5.23 11.98
CA GLY A 99 -13.92 4.46 12.26
C GLY A 99 -15.21 5.25 12.01
N THR A 100 -15.21 6.55 12.28
CA THR A 100 -16.38 7.42 12.07
C THR A 100 -16.31 8.16 10.73
N GLY A 101 -15.13 8.58 10.30
CA GLY A 101 -14.94 9.44 9.13
C GLY A 101 -15.06 8.71 7.80
N VAL A 102 -14.62 7.46 7.70
CA VAL A 102 -14.64 6.70 6.42
C VAL A 102 -16.06 6.56 5.87
N ALA A 103 -17.07 6.40 6.73
CA ALA A 103 -18.46 6.32 6.31
C ALA A 103 -19.01 7.62 5.71
N MET A 104 -18.35 8.75 5.95
CA MET A 104 -18.76 10.08 5.48
C MET A 104 -18.05 10.50 4.18
N TYR A 105 -17.08 9.71 3.71
CA TYR A 105 -16.40 10.03 2.46
C TYR A 105 -17.34 9.88 1.25
N PRO A 106 -17.43 10.89 0.36
CA PRO A 106 -18.32 10.86 -0.80
C PRO A 106 -18.15 9.61 -1.68
N HIS A 107 -16.92 9.18 -1.92
CA HIS A 107 -16.63 8.00 -2.71
C HIS A 107 -17.11 6.69 -2.05
N ALA A 108 -17.11 6.59 -0.73
CA ALA A 108 -17.68 5.44 -0.03
C ALA A 108 -19.21 5.41 -0.19
N ILE A 109 -19.85 6.56 -0.09
CA ILE A 109 -21.28 6.72 -0.29
C ILE A 109 -21.68 6.37 -1.73
N GLN A 110 -20.95 6.87 -2.74
CA GLN A 110 -21.17 6.54 -4.14
C GLN A 110 -21.11 5.03 -4.41
N ARG A 111 -20.13 4.33 -3.82
CA ARG A 111 -19.99 2.87 -3.95
C ARG A 111 -21.13 2.10 -3.28
N ILE A 112 -21.65 2.61 -2.15
CA ILE A 112 -22.83 2.03 -1.49
C ILE A 112 -24.05 2.13 -2.40
N TYR A 113 -24.28 3.28 -3.03
CA TYR A 113 -25.41 3.48 -3.95
C TYR A 113 -25.26 2.71 -5.27
N ALA A 114 -24.03 2.45 -5.71
CA ALA A 114 -23.75 1.67 -6.91
C ALA A 114 -23.95 0.14 -6.71
N ALA A 115 -24.19 -0.32 -5.48
CA ALA A 115 -24.37 -1.73 -5.18
C ALA A 115 -25.64 -2.31 -5.84
N LYS A 116 -25.50 -3.45 -6.53
CA LYS A 116 -26.60 -4.11 -7.27
C LYS A 116 -27.77 -4.55 -6.37
N ASN A 117 -27.47 -4.99 -5.15
CA ASN A 117 -28.47 -5.46 -4.17
C ASN A 117 -27.85 -5.53 -2.76
N TRP A 118 -28.70 -5.74 -1.76
CA TRP A 118 -28.29 -5.85 -0.35
C TRP A 118 -27.26 -6.96 -0.08
N THR A 119 -27.39 -8.10 -0.76
CA THR A 119 -26.45 -9.23 -0.58
C THR A 119 -25.06 -8.88 -1.10
N ALA A 120 -24.97 -8.22 -2.25
CA ALA A 120 -23.71 -7.75 -2.80
C ALA A 120 -23.05 -6.71 -1.85
N LEU A 121 -23.82 -5.77 -1.35
CA LEU A 121 -23.35 -4.75 -0.39
C LEU A 121 -22.83 -5.41 0.89
N ARG A 122 -23.56 -6.34 1.48
CA ARG A 122 -23.16 -7.06 2.70
C ARG A 122 -21.87 -7.86 2.49
N ASN A 123 -21.72 -8.50 1.34
CA ASN A 123 -20.50 -9.24 1.02
C ASN A 123 -19.31 -8.31 0.80
N SER A 124 -19.51 -7.13 0.18
CA SER A 124 -18.48 -6.09 0.04
C SER A 124 -17.99 -5.61 1.39
N PHE A 125 -18.88 -5.34 2.35
CA PHE A 125 -18.46 -4.95 3.70
C PHE A 125 -17.70 -6.05 4.43
N ARG A 126 -18.07 -7.33 4.26
CA ARG A 126 -17.30 -8.44 4.82
C ARG A 126 -15.89 -8.51 4.24
N PHE A 127 -15.79 -8.32 2.93
CA PHE A 127 -14.47 -8.28 2.27
C PHE A 127 -13.65 -7.06 2.70
N MET A 128 -14.25 -5.89 2.79
CA MET A 128 -13.60 -4.68 3.28
C MET A 128 -13.05 -4.82 4.71
N PHE A 129 -13.66 -5.64 5.54
CA PHE A 129 -13.14 -5.93 6.87
C PHE A 129 -11.85 -6.80 6.82
N MET A 130 -11.79 -7.76 5.89
CA MET A 130 -10.63 -8.66 5.74
C MET A 130 -9.50 -8.08 4.88
N ALA A 131 -9.82 -7.33 3.83
CA ALA A 131 -8.86 -6.86 2.84
C ALA A 131 -7.70 -6.03 3.45
N PRO A 132 -7.94 -5.07 4.38
CA PRO A 132 -6.86 -4.34 5.03
C PRO A 132 -5.92 -5.23 5.84
N LEU A 133 -6.44 -6.27 6.51
CA LEU A 133 -5.61 -7.21 7.26
C LEU A 133 -4.69 -7.99 6.31
N LEU A 134 -5.21 -8.44 5.18
CA LEU A 134 -4.45 -9.20 4.18
C LEU A 134 -3.34 -8.39 3.50
N THR A 135 -3.46 -7.08 3.44
CA THR A 135 -2.43 -6.20 2.85
C THR A 135 -1.53 -5.56 3.90
N THR A 136 -2.11 -5.07 4.99
CA THR A 136 -1.38 -4.31 6.02
C THR A 136 -0.48 -5.21 6.86
N VAL A 137 -0.95 -6.40 7.26
CA VAL A 137 -0.14 -7.31 8.08
C VAL A 137 1.15 -7.75 7.36
N PRO A 138 1.12 -8.24 6.10
CA PRO A 138 2.34 -8.55 5.38
C PRO A 138 3.31 -7.38 5.27
N ILE A 139 2.81 -6.17 5.00
CA ILE A 139 3.65 -4.98 4.87
C ILE A 139 4.28 -4.58 6.22
N ILE A 140 3.54 -4.63 7.31
CA ILE A 140 4.07 -4.35 8.65
C ILE A 140 5.16 -5.36 9.02
N LEU A 141 4.91 -6.65 8.84
CA LEU A 141 5.91 -7.70 9.12
C LEU A 141 7.18 -7.50 8.27
N THR A 142 7.00 -7.19 7.00
CA THR A 142 8.10 -6.87 6.08
C THR A 142 8.88 -5.63 6.54
N ALA A 143 8.19 -4.56 6.90
CA ALA A 143 8.83 -3.31 7.34
C ALA A 143 9.61 -3.49 8.65
N MET A 144 9.06 -4.25 9.62
CA MET A 144 9.77 -4.58 10.86
C MET A 144 11.01 -5.43 10.59
N ALA A 145 10.91 -6.41 9.70
CA ALA A 145 12.03 -7.26 9.33
C ALA A 145 13.11 -6.54 8.51
N ALA A 146 12.73 -5.53 7.74
CA ALA A 146 13.64 -4.72 6.92
C ALA A 146 14.72 -4.02 7.76
N HIS A 147 14.50 -3.80 9.06
CA HIS A 147 15.50 -3.24 9.96
C HIS A 147 16.80 -4.07 10.00
N GLN A 148 16.71 -5.40 9.88
CA GLN A 148 17.90 -6.25 9.82
C GLN A 148 18.58 -6.26 8.44
N LEU A 149 17.80 -6.12 7.36
CA LEU A 149 18.30 -6.13 5.99
C LEU A 149 18.89 -4.78 5.57
N ILE A 150 18.38 -3.69 6.16
CA ILE A 150 18.80 -2.32 5.86
C ILE A 150 19.12 -1.60 7.18
N PRO A 151 20.25 -1.92 7.84
CA PRO A 151 20.61 -1.29 9.10
C PRO A 151 20.97 0.18 8.92
N GLY A 152 20.70 0.99 9.94
CA GLY A 152 21.13 2.40 10.00
C GLY A 152 20.23 3.40 9.28
N MET A 153 18.99 3.03 8.93
CA MET A 153 18.00 4.00 8.42
C MET A 153 17.57 4.94 9.56
N ALA A 154 17.66 6.24 9.28
CA ALA A 154 17.14 7.26 10.18
C ALA A 154 15.60 7.29 10.15
N ASP A 155 14.94 7.68 11.26
CA ASP A 155 13.48 7.83 11.36
C ASP A 155 12.90 8.73 10.25
N ALA A 156 13.66 9.76 9.83
CA ALA A 156 13.27 10.65 8.74
C ALA A 156 13.20 9.95 7.35
N GLU A 157 13.81 8.78 7.22
CA GLU A 157 13.82 7.98 5.98
C GLU A 157 12.88 6.78 6.03
N ALA A 158 12.07 6.62 7.08
CA ALA A 158 11.17 5.48 7.27
C ALA A 158 10.23 5.25 6.05
N ASP A 159 9.80 6.32 5.39
CA ASP A 159 8.96 6.23 4.18
C ASP A 159 9.69 5.57 2.98
N GLN A 160 11.02 5.47 3.04
CA GLN A 160 11.85 4.85 2.00
C GLN A 160 12.16 3.37 2.28
N THR A 161 11.75 2.83 3.43
CA THR A 161 12.05 1.45 3.84
C THR A 161 11.59 0.43 2.80
N ILE A 162 10.32 0.48 2.42
CA ILE A 162 9.76 -0.47 1.43
C ILE A 162 10.39 -0.28 0.05
N PRO A 163 10.49 0.92 -0.53
CA PRO A 163 11.21 1.10 -1.79
C PRO A 163 12.65 0.57 -1.77
N ARG A 164 13.44 0.87 -0.74
CA ARG A 164 14.82 0.37 -0.64
C ARG A 164 14.90 -1.14 -0.52
N LEU A 165 14.01 -1.73 0.29
CA LEU A 165 13.93 -3.18 0.40
C LEU A 165 13.58 -3.84 -0.95
N LEU A 166 12.66 -3.26 -1.72
CA LEU A 166 12.30 -3.76 -3.04
C LEU A 166 13.49 -3.76 -4.00
N PHE A 167 14.31 -2.71 -4.01
CA PHE A 167 15.54 -2.68 -4.81
C PHE A 167 16.50 -3.78 -4.39
N LEU A 168 16.72 -3.97 -3.08
CA LEU A 168 17.56 -5.05 -2.57
C LEU A 168 17.05 -6.43 -3.00
N LEU A 169 15.74 -6.68 -2.87
CA LEU A 169 15.12 -7.94 -3.27
C LEU A 169 15.17 -8.19 -4.79
N ILE A 170 15.11 -7.12 -5.61
CA ILE A 170 15.24 -7.22 -7.07
C ILE A 170 16.65 -7.67 -7.46
N ASP A 171 17.66 -7.20 -6.77
CA ASP A 171 19.04 -7.57 -7.04
C ASP A 171 19.32 -9.03 -6.64
N GLU A 172 18.74 -9.49 -5.52
CA GLU A 172 18.90 -10.85 -5.03
C GLU A 172 18.07 -11.86 -5.82
N PHE A 173 16.85 -11.50 -6.24
CA PHE A 173 15.92 -12.35 -6.98
C PHE A 173 15.50 -11.75 -8.32
N PRO A 174 16.33 -11.82 -9.37
CA PRO A 174 16.00 -11.24 -10.67
C PRO A 174 14.68 -11.74 -11.28
N MET A 175 14.27 -12.97 -10.95
CA MET A 175 13.00 -13.54 -11.42
C MET A 175 11.78 -12.83 -10.83
N LEU A 176 11.93 -12.20 -9.67
CA LEU A 176 10.85 -11.43 -9.02
C LEU A 176 10.73 -10.00 -9.58
N LYS A 177 11.63 -9.56 -10.45
CA LYS A 177 11.61 -8.20 -11.05
C LYS A 177 10.23 -7.80 -11.56
N ILE A 178 9.59 -8.70 -12.32
CA ILE A 178 8.28 -8.43 -12.92
C ILE A 178 7.20 -8.30 -11.82
N LEU A 179 7.20 -9.20 -10.83
CA LEU A 179 6.24 -9.16 -9.73
C LEU A 179 6.40 -7.89 -8.89
N LEU A 180 7.63 -7.52 -8.58
CA LEU A 180 7.93 -6.32 -7.79
C LEU A 180 7.63 -5.04 -8.56
N ALA A 181 7.91 -5.02 -9.87
CA ALA A 181 7.52 -3.91 -10.74
C ALA A 181 5.99 -3.76 -10.83
N LEU A 182 5.26 -4.86 -10.96
CA LEU A 182 3.79 -4.87 -10.94
C LEU A 182 3.25 -4.42 -9.59
N PHE A 183 3.86 -4.81 -8.48
CA PHE A 183 3.50 -4.34 -7.15
C PHE A 183 3.68 -2.81 -7.01
N MET A 184 4.83 -2.28 -7.47
CA MET A 184 5.09 -0.84 -7.47
C MET A 184 4.07 -0.09 -8.34
N ALA A 185 3.79 -0.61 -9.54
CA ALA A 185 2.78 -0.04 -10.44
C ALA A 185 1.39 -0.07 -9.81
N ALA A 186 1.01 -1.17 -9.16
CA ALA A 186 -0.27 -1.31 -8.46
C ALA A 186 -0.37 -0.36 -7.26
N ALA A 187 0.72 -0.13 -6.51
CA ALA A 187 0.75 0.83 -5.41
C ALA A 187 0.53 2.27 -5.90
N ILE A 188 1.20 2.65 -7.00
CA ILE A 188 1.01 3.96 -7.64
C ILE A 188 -0.45 4.10 -8.12
N ALA A 189 -0.96 3.08 -8.80
CA ALA A 189 -2.31 3.08 -9.33
C ALA A 189 -3.37 3.14 -8.21
N ALA A 190 -3.15 2.50 -7.07
CA ALA A 190 -4.05 2.58 -5.91
C ALA A 190 -4.11 4.00 -5.31
N ILE A 191 -2.97 4.71 -5.27
CA ILE A 191 -2.95 6.12 -4.87
C ILE A 191 -3.77 6.96 -5.87
N MET A 192 -3.63 6.69 -7.17
CA MET A 192 -4.39 7.36 -8.22
C MET A 192 -5.90 7.12 -8.08
N SER A 193 -6.33 5.87 -7.89
CA SER A 193 -7.73 5.51 -7.71
C SER A 193 -8.39 6.23 -6.51
N THR A 194 -7.62 6.51 -5.46
CA THR A 194 -8.12 7.28 -4.32
C THR A 194 -8.39 8.74 -4.71
N ILE A 195 -7.56 9.32 -5.56
CA ILE A 195 -7.73 10.68 -6.09
C ILE A 195 -8.93 10.74 -7.05
N ASP A 196 -9.06 9.75 -7.96
CA ASP A 196 -10.21 9.60 -8.87
C ASP A 196 -11.54 9.62 -8.14
N SER A 197 -11.60 8.91 -7.02
CA SER A 197 -12.83 8.81 -6.22
C SER A 197 -13.15 10.09 -5.44
N ALA A 198 -12.21 11.04 -5.38
CA ALA A 198 -12.37 12.32 -4.67
C ALA A 198 -12.74 13.48 -5.61
N LEU A 199 -12.60 13.28 -6.93
CA LEU A 199 -12.98 14.21 -8.01
C LEU A 199 -14.43 13.94 -8.43
#